data_3d2cf13400b4e0f93267a1609c7667e8
#
_entry.id   3d2cf13400b4e0f93267a1609c7667e8
#
_cell.length_a   1.000
_cell.length_b   1.000
_cell.length_c   1.000
_cell.angle_alpha   90.00
_cell.angle_beta   90.00
_cell.angle_gamma   90.00
#
_symmetry.space_group_name_H-M   'P 1'
#
loop_
_entity.id
_entity.type
_entity.pdbx_description
1 polymer ?
#
loop_
_entity_poly.entity_id
_entity_poly.type
_entity_poly.pdbx_seq_one_letter_code
_entity_poly.pdbx_strand_id
1 'polypeptide(L)'
;MITTIEDLHEHLQWAIELEHATIPPYLCALYSIKDGSNIESVEVIQSVFIEEMLHMALVANIMIATGGSPKLDYPEFIAKYPTPLPHSDESFQVDLNKFSPESIECFLKIERPANADAPSQDEGFASIGQFYKALEEGLVYLSQKLGDKVLFTGNPDHQVTAETTYYGGAGHLICVTDLNSALKALEEVVEQGEGLDHENIFDGDKNMFHPEREEVGHYFRFLEILACRNFQIGDTAKSGPSGEKFIVDWDQVHPMAANKEKKDYTDNPAVLKKLTTFNQEYSDMLRKKKK
;
A
#
# COMPACT_ATOMS: atom_id res chain seq x y z
N MET A 1 6.75 -21.93 -1.06
CA MET A 1 7.34 -21.80 0.33
C MET A 1 8.73 -21.23 0.21
N ILE A 2 9.01 -20.14 0.88
CA ILE A 2 10.29 -19.42 0.87
C ILE A 2 11.33 -20.19 1.68
N THR A 3 12.36 -20.74 1.03
CA THR A 3 13.33 -21.66 1.67
C THR A 3 14.80 -21.31 1.45
N THR A 4 15.08 -20.31 0.62
CA THR A 4 16.41 -19.74 0.36
C THR A 4 16.39 -18.22 0.52
N ILE A 5 17.56 -17.59 0.67
CA ILE A 5 17.69 -16.14 0.71
C ILE A 5 17.28 -15.52 -0.63
N GLU A 6 17.58 -16.18 -1.71
CA GLU A 6 17.20 -15.77 -3.06
C GLU A 6 15.67 -15.76 -3.22
N ASP A 7 14.97 -16.81 -2.79
CA ASP A 7 13.50 -16.85 -2.78
C ASP A 7 12.94 -15.70 -1.91
N LEU A 8 13.53 -15.45 -0.73
CA LEU A 8 13.10 -14.35 0.15
C LEU A 8 13.24 -12.99 -0.54
N HIS A 9 14.39 -12.74 -1.19
CA HIS A 9 14.60 -11.47 -1.90
C HIS A 9 13.65 -11.31 -3.08
N GLU A 10 13.31 -12.37 -3.80
CA GLU A 10 12.33 -12.34 -4.87
C GLU A 10 10.94 -11.96 -4.34
N HIS A 11 10.47 -12.61 -3.27
CA HIS A 11 9.17 -12.33 -2.67
C HIS A 11 9.12 -10.94 -1.99
N LEU A 12 10.20 -10.47 -1.40
CA LEU A 12 10.29 -9.09 -0.89
C LEU A 12 10.22 -8.06 -2.04
N GLN A 13 10.80 -8.37 -3.21
CA GLN A 13 10.64 -7.53 -4.40
C GLN A 13 9.19 -7.52 -4.88
N TRP A 14 8.51 -8.67 -4.87
CA TRP A 14 7.08 -8.78 -5.19
C TRP A 14 6.20 -7.97 -4.22
N ALA A 15 6.55 -7.99 -2.93
CA ALA A 15 5.85 -7.15 -1.95
C ALA A 15 6.00 -5.65 -2.28
N ILE A 16 7.20 -5.18 -2.62
CA ILE A 16 7.43 -3.79 -3.04
C ILE A 16 6.62 -3.44 -4.30
N GLU A 17 6.51 -4.36 -5.26
CA GLU A 17 5.70 -4.19 -6.47
C GLU A 17 4.21 -4.13 -6.15
N LEU A 18 3.76 -4.97 -5.22
CA LEU A 18 2.39 -5.04 -4.75
C LEU A 18 1.96 -3.71 -4.09
N GLU A 19 2.70 -3.24 -3.08
CA GLU A 19 2.42 -1.98 -2.40
C GLU A 19 2.45 -0.80 -3.37
N HIS A 20 3.41 -0.77 -4.30
CA HIS A 20 3.44 0.25 -5.33
C HIS A 20 2.22 0.21 -6.25
N ALA A 21 1.68 -0.97 -6.56
CA ALA A 21 0.55 -1.11 -7.47
C ALA A 21 -0.80 -0.68 -6.85
N THR A 22 -0.89 -0.50 -5.53
CA THR A 22 -2.08 0.04 -4.86
C THR A 22 -2.14 1.57 -4.94
N ILE A 23 -0.99 2.24 -4.95
CA ILE A 23 -0.88 3.71 -4.91
C ILE A 23 -1.53 4.42 -6.11
N PRO A 24 -1.28 4.08 -7.38
CA PRO A 24 -1.88 4.79 -8.52
C PRO A 24 -3.41 4.78 -8.55
N PRO A 25 -4.13 3.68 -8.26
CA PRO A 25 -5.59 3.68 -8.14
C PRO A 25 -6.11 4.65 -7.09
N TYR A 26 -5.50 4.65 -5.89
CA TYR A 26 -5.88 5.55 -4.79
C TYR A 26 -5.63 7.01 -5.17
N LEU A 27 -4.48 7.34 -5.74
CA LEU A 27 -4.17 8.68 -6.21
C LEU A 27 -5.09 9.15 -7.35
N CYS A 28 -5.48 8.26 -8.27
CA CYS A 28 -6.42 8.60 -9.32
C CYS A 28 -7.79 8.98 -8.76
N ALA A 29 -8.31 8.22 -7.81
CA ALA A 29 -9.55 8.55 -7.12
C ALA A 29 -9.41 9.87 -6.35
N LEU A 30 -8.36 10.01 -5.53
CA LEU A 30 -8.09 11.20 -4.72
C LEU A 30 -8.05 12.48 -5.57
N TYR A 31 -7.21 12.52 -6.60
CA TYR A 31 -7.04 13.70 -7.45
C TYR A 31 -8.23 13.99 -8.36
N SER A 32 -9.18 13.07 -8.48
CA SER A 32 -10.43 13.34 -9.18
C SER A 32 -11.44 14.11 -8.34
N ILE A 33 -11.31 14.14 -7.01
CA ILE A 33 -12.20 14.88 -6.12
C ILE A 33 -11.96 16.38 -6.31
N LYS A 34 -13.03 17.17 -6.39
CA LYS A 34 -12.92 18.63 -6.49
C LYS A 34 -12.45 19.25 -5.18
N ASP A 35 -11.61 20.25 -5.29
CA ASP A 35 -11.06 20.96 -4.12
C ASP A 35 -12.16 21.42 -3.16
N GLY A 36 -11.98 21.11 -1.87
CA GLY A 36 -12.87 21.49 -0.79
C GLY A 36 -14.17 20.68 -0.68
N SER A 37 -14.29 19.59 -1.43
CA SER A 37 -15.40 18.63 -1.31
C SER A 37 -14.92 17.28 -0.74
N ASN A 38 -15.83 16.48 -0.18
CA ASN A 38 -15.57 15.11 0.32
C ASN A 38 -14.36 15.05 1.28
N ILE A 39 -14.23 15.99 2.20
CA ILE A 39 -13.03 16.18 3.03
C ILE A 39 -12.63 14.86 3.73
N GLU A 40 -13.57 14.21 4.42
CA GLU A 40 -13.32 12.96 5.13
C GLU A 40 -12.90 11.84 4.19
N SER A 41 -13.49 11.76 2.99
CA SER A 41 -13.07 10.75 1.99
C SER A 41 -11.67 11.05 1.43
N VAL A 42 -11.32 12.34 1.27
CA VAL A 42 -9.96 12.77 0.89
C VAL A 42 -8.96 12.35 1.95
N GLU A 43 -9.24 12.60 3.22
CA GLU A 43 -8.39 12.25 4.36
C GLU A 43 -8.20 10.74 4.45
N VAL A 44 -9.27 9.96 4.33
CA VAL A 44 -9.21 8.49 4.32
C VAL A 44 -8.32 7.98 3.18
N ILE A 45 -8.57 8.40 1.93
CA ILE A 45 -7.75 7.90 0.81
C ILE A 45 -6.30 8.38 0.97
N GLN A 46 -6.09 9.58 1.49
CA GLN A 46 -4.76 10.14 1.69
C GLN A 46 -3.98 9.39 2.76
N SER A 47 -4.60 9.02 3.89
CA SER A 47 -3.93 8.26 4.93
C SER A 47 -3.50 6.89 4.40
N VAL A 48 -4.39 6.17 3.72
CA VAL A 48 -4.08 4.86 3.17
C VAL A 48 -2.90 4.93 2.19
N PHE A 49 -2.91 5.80 1.16
CA PHE A 49 -1.79 5.81 0.21
C PHE A 49 -0.45 6.23 0.83
N ILE A 50 -0.46 7.01 1.92
CA ILE A 50 0.75 7.36 2.67
C ILE A 50 1.30 6.12 3.37
N GLU A 51 0.44 5.30 3.96
CA GLU A 51 0.81 4.04 4.60
C GLU A 51 1.29 3.00 3.59
N GLU A 52 0.73 2.94 2.37
CA GLU A 52 1.29 2.10 1.30
C GLU A 52 2.75 2.47 0.97
N MET A 53 3.11 3.76 1.04
CA MET A 53 4.51 4.16 0.89
C MET A 53 5.37 3.76 2.10
N LEU A 54 4.81 3.75 3.31
CA LEU A 54 5.46 3.21 4.50
C LEU A 54 5.70 1.70 4.34
N HIS A 55 4.68 0.96 3.90
CA HIS A 55 4.77 -0.48 3.64
C HIS A 55 5.90 -0.81 2.66
N MET A 56 5.97 -0.08 1.53
CA MET A 56 7.11 -0.20 0.60
C MET A 56 8.47 0.01 1.29
N ALA A 57 8.55 1.00 2.18
CA ALA A 57 9.80 1.32 2.89
C ALA A 57 10.16 0.24 3.91
N LEU A 58 9.18 -0.30 4.64
CA LEU A 58 9.36 -1.40 5.60
C LEU A 58 9.86 -2.67 4.91
N VAL A 59 9.22 -3.05 3.82
CA VAL A 59 9.63 -4.21 3.01
C VAL A 59 11.03 -4.02 2.40
N ALA A 60 11.31 -2.81 1.88
CA ALA A 60 12.65 -2.47 1.39
C ALA A 60 13.71 -2.57 2.49
N ASN A 61 13.40 -2.15 3.71
CA ASN A 61 14.30 -2.27 4.87
C ASN A 61 14.57 -3.74 5.23
N ILE A 62 13.57 -4.61 5.18
CA ILE A 62 13.74 -6.06 5.38
C ILE A 62 14.67 -6.62 4.27
N MET A 63 14.44 -6.25 3.03
CA MET A 63 15.26 -6.68 1.90
C MET A 63 16.72 -6.23 2.05
N ILE A 64 16.94 -4.96 2.41
CA ILE A 64 18.29 -4.43 2.66
C ILE A 64 18.95 -5.14 3.84
N ALA A 65 18.22 -5.34 4.94
CA ALA A 65 18.74 -6.01 6.14
C ALA A 65 19.19 -7.45 5.85
N THR A 66 18.51 -8.15 4.97
CA THR A 66 18.88 -9.52 4.55
C THR A 66 19.92 -9.54 3.42
N GLY A 67 20.54 -8.41 3.08
CA GLY A 67 21.61 -8.30 2.07
C GLY A 67 21.11 -8.17 0.64
N GLY A 68 19.81 -8.00 0.42
CA GLY A 68 19.21 -7.72 -0.88
C GLY A 68 19.31 -6.26 -1.30
N SER A 69 18.81 -5.96 -2.50
CA SER A 69 18.78 -4.60 -3.05
C SER A 69 17.45 -4.37 -3.78
N PRO A 70 16.55 -3.53 -3.23
CA PRO A 70 15.30 -3.18 -3.88
C PRO A 70 15.52 -2.59 -5.27
N LYS A 71 14.72 -3.01 -6.24
CA LYS A 71 14.77 -2.52 -7.62
C LYS A 71 13.48 -1.74 -7.91
N LEU A 72 13.63 -0.46 -8.28
CA LEU A 72 12.51 0.45 -8.53
C LEU A 72 12.59 1.12 -9.91
N ASP A 73 13.72 1.04 -10.60
CA ASP A 73 14.03 1.81 -11.81
C ASP A 73 14.02 0.97 -13.10
N TYR A 74 13.03 0.10 -13.24
CA TYR A 74 12.81 -0.68 -14.46
C TYR A 74 11.37 -0.50 -14.97
N PRO A 75 11.13 -0.59 -16.30
CA PRO A 75 9.84 -0.24 -16.91
C PRO A 75 8.66 -1.08 -16.42
N GLU A 76 8.90 -2.35 -16.09
CA GLU A 76 7.89 -3.31 -15.66
C GLU A 76 7.44 -3.08 -14.21
N PHE A 77 8.21 -2.32 -13.42
CA PHE A 77 7.85 -1.94 -12.05
C PHE A 77 6.54 -1.12 -12.01
N ILE A 78 6.28 -0.33 -13.05
CA ILE A 78 5.04 0.44 -13.14
C ILE A 78 3.96 -0.42 -13.78
N ALA A 79 2.98 -0.82 -13.00
CA ALA A 79 1.83 -1.59 -13.45
C ALA A 79 1.08 -0.88 -14.59
N LYS A 80 0.57 -1.65 -15.56
CA LYS A 80 -0.22 -1.13 -16.69
C LYS A 80 -1.69 -1.48 -16.49
N TYR A 81 -2.45 -0.52 -16.05
CA TYR A 81 -3.86 -0.69 -15.75
C TYR A 81 -4.77 -0.72 -16.99
N PRO A 82 -5.89 -1.53 -17.00
CA PRO A 82 -6.29 -2.41 -15.90
C PRO A 82 -5.38 -3.65 -15.78
N THR A 83 -5.14 -4.09 -14.56
CA THR A 83 -4.30 -5.25 -14.27
C THR A 83 -4.74 -5.92 -12.97
N PRO A 84 -4.54 -7.23 -12.78
CA PRO A 84 -4.64 -7.80 -11.44
C PRO A 84 -3.54 -7.22 -10.53
N LEU A 85 -3.65 -7.45 -9.23
CA LEU A 85 -2.54 -7.17 -8.33
C LEU A 85 -1.33 -8.03 -8.72
N PRO A 86 -0.10 -7.49 -8.66
CA PRO A 86 1.09 -8.26 -8.96
C PRO A 86 1.15 -9.57 -8.16
N HIS A 87 1.44 -10.67 -8.84
CA HIS A 87 1.61 -12.00 -8.25
C HIS A 87 0.38 -12.60 -7.54
N SER A 88 -0.80 -11.97 -7.61
CA SER A 88 -2.05 -12.47 -7.04
C SER A 88 -2.68 -13.61 -7.87
N ASP A 89 -3.81 -14.12 -7.40
CA ASP A 89 -4.62 -15.15 -8.09
C ASP A 89 -5.38 -14.63 -9.33
N GLU A 90 -5.18 -13.37 -9.70
CA GLU A 90 -5.82 -12.69 -10.84
C GLU A 90 -7.35 -12.68 -10.79
N SER A 91 -7.95 -12.87 -9.61
CA SER A 91 -9.41 -12.99 -9.42
C SER A 91 -10.18 -11.72 -9.77
N PHE A 92 -9.51 -10.56 -9.80
CA PHE A 92 -10.11 -9.29 -10.19
C PHE A 92 -9.09 -8.36 -10.85
N GLN A 93 -9.61 -7.33 -11.54
CA GLN A 93 -8.78 -6.30 -12.17
C GLN A 93 -8.86 -5.01 -11.38
N VAL A 94 -7.72 -4.32 -11.26
CA VAL A 94 -7.58 -2.99 -10.69
C VAL A 94 -7.59 -1.96 -11.81
N ASP A 95 -8.41 -0.93 -11.67
CA ASP A 95 -8.57 0.15 -12.64
C ASP A 95 -8.03 1.48 -12.11
N LEU A 96 -7.48 2.32 -12.99
CA LEU A 96 -7.29 3.75 -12.71
C LEU A 96 -8.59 4.49 -13.00
N ASN A 97 -9.35 4.82 -11.96
CA ASN A 97 -10.66 5.44 -12.12
C ASN A 97 -10.82 6.66 -11.17
N LYS A 98 -11.80 7.52 -11.50
CA LYS A 98 -12.19 8.62 -10.62
C LYS A 98 -12.84 8.09 -9.34
N PHE A 99 -12.90 8.93 -8.32
CA PHE A 99 -13.65 8.66 -7.10
C PHE A 99 -15.11 8.34 -7.42
N SER A 100 -15.55 7.16 -7.05
CA SER A 100 -16.90 6.64 -7.28
C SER A 100 -17.13 5.42 -6.37
N PRO A 101 -18.41 5.00 -6.17
CA PRO A 101 -18.68 3.74 -5.44
C PRO A 101 -17.90 2.56 -6.01
N GLU A 102 -17.81 2.44 -7.32
CA GLU A 102 -17.13 1.33 -8.00
C GLU A 102 -15.62 1.32 -7.73
N SER A 103 -14.98 2.51 -7.65
CA SER A 103 -13.56 2.57 -7.29
C SER A 103 -13.34 2.19 -5.83
N ILE A 104 -14.20 2.63 -4.91
CA ILE A 104 -14.09 2.21 -3.50
C ILE A 104 -14.38 0.71 -3.34
N GLU A 105 -15.33 0.13 -4.08
CA GLU A 105 -15.54 -1.31 -4.11
C GLU A 105 -14.32 -2.08 -4.65
N CYS A 106 -13.59 -1.50 -5.61
CA CYS A 106 -12.32 -2.06 -6.06
C CYS A 106 -11.26 -2.00 -4.95
N PHE A 107 -11.14 -0.89 -4.22
CA PHE A 107 -10.23 -0.75 -3.09
C PHE A 107 -10.54 -1.75 -1.97
N LEU A 108 -11.81 -1.95 -1.65
CA LEU A 108 -12.23 -3.00 -0.72
C LEU A 108 -11.86 -4.42 -1.17
N LYS A 109 -11.70 -4.68 -2.46
CA LYS A 109 -11.20 -5.98 -2.94
C LYS A 109 -9.69 -6.09 -2.78
N ILE A 110 -8.96 -4.98 -2.99
CA ILE A 110 -7.51 -4.91 -2.78
C ILE A 110 -7.20 -5.20 -1.31
N GLU A 111 -7.86 -4.46 -0.40
CA GLU A 111 -7.59 -4.47 1.04
C GLU A 111 -8.35 -5.55 1.81
N ARG A 112 -8.99 -6.49 1.10
CA ARG A 112 -9.84 -7.48 1.76
C ARG A 112 -9.04 -8.35 2.74
N PRO A 113 -9.37 -8.33 4.06
CA PRO A 113 -8.69 -9.15 5.05
C PRO A 113 -8.74 -10.65 4.72
N ALA A 114 -7.67 -11.35 5.04
CA ALA A 114 -7.65 -12.81 4.98
C ALA A 114 -8.66 -13.41 5.96
N ASN A 115 -9.16 -14.61 5.68
CA ASN A 115 -9.90 -15.35 6.70
C ASN A 115 -8.92 -15.85 7.78
N ALA A 116 -9.39 -15.94 9.04
CA ALA A 116 -8.57 -16.38 10.18
C ALA A 116 -7.80 -17.69 9.95
N ASP A 117 -8.45 -18.64 9.26
CA ASP A 117 -7.87 -19.95 8.95
C ASP A 117 -7.20 -20.00 7.57
N ALA A 118 -7.04 -18.86 6.89
CA ALA A 118 -6.45 -18.86 5.56
C ALA A 118 -4.98 -19.33 5.62
N PRO A 119 -4.58 -20.28 4.76
CA PRO A 119 -3.18 -20.70 4.68
C PRO A 119 -2.33 -19.57 4.10
N SER A 120 -1.05 -19.53 4.42
CA SER A 120 -0.08 -18.68 3.72
C SER A 120 0.00 -19.06 2.22
N GLN A 121 0.17 -18.05 1.37
CA GLN A 121 0.29 -18.22 -0.08
C GLN A 121 1.41 -17.33 -0.60
N ASP A 122 2.50 -17.92 -1.04
CA ASP A 122 3.68 -17.21 -1.52
C ASP A 122 3.56 -16.78 -3.00
N GLU A 123 2.66 -17.39 -3.77
CA GLU A 123 2.38 -17.04 -5.17
C GLU A 123 0.89 -17.31 -5.46
N GLY A 124 0.29 -16.51 -6.34
CA GLY A 124 -1.13 -16.65 -6.67
C GLY A 124 -2.05 -16.45 -5.46
N PHE A 125 -1.69 -15.55 -4.58
CA PHE A 125 -2.40 -15.32 -3.33
C PHE A 125 -3.78 -14.71 -3.54
N ALA A 126 -4.73 -15.11 -2.69
CA ALA A 126 -6.10 -14.62 -2.73
C ALA A 126 -6.31 -13.33 -1.91
N SER A 127 -5.40 -13.03 -0.96
CA SER A 127 -5.37 -11.79 -0.20
C SER A 127 -3.93 -11.39 0.13
N ILE A 128 -3.72 -10.09 0.34
CA ILE A 128 -2.41 -9.52 0.70
C ILE A 128 -1.89 -10.14 2.01
N GLY A 129 -2.74 -10.30 3.03
CA GLY A 129 -2.35 -10.93 4.29
C GLY A 129 -1.86 -12.36 4.17
N GLN A 130 -2.41 -13.17 3.24
CA GLN A 130 -1.89 -14.53 3.00
C GLN A 130 -0.47 -14.50 2.41
N PHE A 131 -0.17 -13.51 1.60
CA PHE A 131 1.17 -13.31 1.05
C PHE A 131 2.16 -12.85 2.14
N TYR A 132 1.78 -11.86 2.97
CA TYR A 132 2.61 -11.43 4.09
C TYR A 132 2.87 -12.52 5.12
N LYS A 133 1.87 -13.37 5.38
CA LYS A 133 2.04 -14.57 6.21
C LYS A 133 3.10 -15.53 5.63
N ALA A 134 3.16 -15.67 4.31
CA ALA A 134 4.20 -16.49 3.68
C ALA A 134 5.60 -15.87 3.82
N LEU A 135 5.72 -14.55 3.76
CA LEU A 135 6.96 -13.82 4.03
C LEU A 135 7.42 -14.02 5.48
N GLU A 136 6.51 -13.89 6.45
CA GLU A 136 6.77 -14.13 7.87
C GLU A 136 7.29 -15.55 8.09
N GLU A 137 6.57 -16.56 7.62
CA GLU A 137 6.96 -17.97 7.72
C GLU A 137 8.33 -18.23 7.09
N GLY A 138 8.63 -17.61 5.94
CA GLY A 138 9.91 -17.67 5.26
C GLY A 138 11.07 -17.09 6.06
N LEU A 139 10.87 -15.89 6.64
CA LEU A 139 11.85 -15.23 7.51
C LEU A 139 12.15 -16.08 8.76
N VAL A 140 11.11 -16.59 9.42
CA VAL A 140 11.26 -17.48 10.60
C VAL A 140 12.01 -18.74 10.23
N TYR A 141 11.65 -19.40 9.13
CA TYR A 141 12.32 -20.61 8.67
C TYR A 141 13.81 -20.36 8.37
N LEU A 142 14.13 -19.28 7.65
CA LEU A 142 15.52 -18.97 7.29
C LEU A 142 16.36 -18.57 8.50
N SER A 143 15.81 -17.80 9.44
CA SER A 143 16.48 -17.45 10.69
C SER A 143 16.79 -18.71 11.52
N GLN A 144 15.84 -19.64 11.65
CA GLN A 144 16.06 -20.91 12.35
C GLN A 144 17.10 -21.80 11.67
N LYS A 145 17.11 -21.80 10.34
CA LYS A 145 18.01 -22.64 9.54
C LYS A 145 19.44 -22.11 9.47
N LEU A 146 19.61 -20.79 9.33
CA LEU A 146 20.89 -20.15 9.06
C LEU A 146 21.47 -19.42 10.29
N GLY A 147 20.58 -18.97 11.16
CA GLY A 147 20.87 -18.03 12.24
C GLY A 147 20.87 -16.57 11.78
N ASP A 148 20.43 -15.66 12.64
CA ASP A 148 20.28 -14.22 12.33
C ASP A 148 21.54 -13.58 11.80
N LYS A 149 22.71 -13.95 12.34
CA LYS A 149 24.01 -13.40 11.88
C LYS A 149 24.34 -13.71 10.42
N VAL A 150 23.76 -14.76 9.87
CA VAL A 150 23.93 -15.15 8.46
C VAL A 150 22.82 -14.59 7.59
N LEU A 151 21.62 -14.48 8.12
CA LEU A 151 20.47 -13.96 7.39
C LEU A 151 20.53 -12.41 7.31
N PHE A 152 20.80 -11.72 8.41
CA PHE A 152 20.82 -10.26 8.48
C PHE A 152 22.25 -9.70 8.34
N THR A 153 22.71 -9.64 7.10
CA THR A 153 24.08 -9.22 6.74
C THR A 153 24.15 -7.83 6.11
N GLY A 154 23.00 -7.21 5.86
CA GLY A 154 22.92 -5.91 5.20
C GLY A 154 23.37 -4.76 6.08
N ASN A 155 23.71 -3.62 5.46
CA ASN A 155 24.11 -2.42 6.17
C ASN A 155 22.88 -1.59 6.56
N PRO A 156 22.59 -1.37 7.87
CA PRO A 156 21.45 -0.56 8.31
C PRO A 156 21.49 0.89 7.80
N ASP A 157 22.69 1.46 7.53
CA ASP A 157 22.81 2.82 7.00
C ASP A 157 22.23 3.00 5.59
N HIS A 158 21.93 1.92 4.91
CA HIS A 158 21.28 1.93 3.58
C HIS A 158 19.75 1.89 3.67
N GLN A 159 19.19 1.67 4.85
CA GLN A 159 17.75 1.58 5.03
C GLN A 159 17.08 2.96 4.96
N VAL A 160 15.81 2.96 4.63
CA VAL A 160 14.95 4.14 4.72
C VAL A 160 14.76 4.49 6.19
N THR A 161 14.92 5.77 6.54
CA THR A 161 14.77 6.25 7.91
C THR A 161 13.71 7.35 7.98
N ALA A 162 13.21 7.64 9.18
CA ALA A 162 12.24 8.70 9.39
C ALA A 162 12.72 10.08 8.91
N GLU A 163 14.05 10.31 8.89
CA GLU A 163 14.64 11.53 8.36
C GLU A 163 14.58 11.63 6.83
N THR A 164 14.47 10.48 6.14
CA THR A 164 14.41 10.40 4.69
C THR A 164 12.99 10.22 4.15
N THR A 165 12.01 9.93 5.01
CA THR A 165 10.61 9.85 4.65
C THR A 165 9.95 11.23 4.63
N TYR A 166 9.29 11.54 3.52
CA TYR A 166 8.62 12.83 3.31
C TYR A 166 7.32 12.99 4.13
N TYR A 167 6.67 11.90 4.47
CA TYR A 167 5.40 11.86 5.18
C TYR A 167 5.58 11.22 6.56
N GLY A 168 5.77 12.01 7.60
CA GLY A 168 5.75 11.53 8.97
C GLY A 168 4.32 11.44 9.49
N GLY A 169 4.03 10.46 10.36
CA GLY A 169 2.76 10.36 11.08
C GLY A 169 1.84 9.23 10.63
N ALA A 170 2.23 8.43 9.65
CA ALA A 170 1.50 7.23 9.26
C ALA A 170 2.25 6.00 9.78
N GLY A 171 2.06 5.63 11.05
CA GLY A 171 2.69 4.44 11.63
C GLY A 171 4.21 4.56 11.89
N HIS A 172 4.87 3.41 12.02
CA HIS A 172 6.23 3.29 12.53
C HIS A 172 7.22 2.76 11.50
N LEU A 173 8.12 3.61 11.02
CA LEU A 173 9.22 3.16 10.18
C LEU A 173 10.30 2.45 11.01
N ILE A 174 10.46 1.15 10.79
CA ILE A 174 11.31 0.27 11.57
C ILE A 174 12.66 0.07 10.87
N CYS A 175 13.76 0.28 11.63
CA CYS A 175 15.08 -0.16 11.21
C CYS A 175 15.23 -1.65 11.49
N VAL A 176 15.48 -2.45 10.46
CA VAL A 176 15.56 -3.90 10.55
C VAL A 176 17.00 -4.36 10.71
N THR A 177 17.30 -5.12 11.77
CA THR A 177 18.65 -5.63 12.08
C THR A 177 18.69 -7.11 12.44
N ASP A 178 17.51 -7.71 12.71
CA ASP A 178 17.34 -9.08 13.17
C ASP A 178 15.92 -9.58 12.86
N LEU A 179 15.64 -10.86 13.15
CA LEU A 179 14.33 -11.43 12.94
C LEU A 179 13.21 -10.67 13.67
N ASN A 180 13.44 -10.27 14.93
CA ASN A 180 12.40 -9.61 15.70
C ASN A 180 11.99 -8.26 15.09
N SER A 181 12.96 -7.46 14.64
CA SER A 181 12.66 -6.19 13.96
C SER A 181 12.06 -6.39 12.56
N ALA A 182 12.41 -7.47 11.84
CA ALA A 182 11.78 -7.84 10.57
C ALA A 182 10.31 -8.25 10.76
N LEU A 183 10.01 -9.07 11.78
CA LEU A 183 8.64 -9.46 12.08
C LEU A 183 7.78 -8.27 12.51
N LYS A 184 8.31 -7.35 13.30
CA LYS A 184 7.60 -6.10 13.64
C LYS A 184 7.31 -5.22 12.42
N ALA A 185 8.22 -5.21 11.44
CA ALA A 185 7.98 -4.47 10.20
C ALA A 185 6.87 -5.11 9.35
N LEU A 186 6.75 -6.45 9.32
CA LEU A 186 5.63 -7.12 8.67
C LEU A 186 4.33 -6.97 9.46
N GLU A 187 4.39 -7.03 10.80
CA GLU A 187 3.26 -6.81 11.71
C GLU A 187 2.63 -5.44 11.47
N GLU A 188 3.46 -4.38 11.41
CA GLU A 188 2.99 -3.02 11.07
C GLU A 188 2.22 -2.96 9.75
N VAL A 189 2.72 -3.60 8.68
CA VAL A 189 2.03 -3.67 7.38
C VAL A 189 0.68 -4.38 7.48
N VAL A 190 0.64 -5.53 8.17
CA VAL A 190 -0.57 -6.34 8.27
C VAL A 190 -1.62 -5.66 9.15
N GLU A 191 -1.22 -5.09 10.29
CA GLU A 191 -2.14 -4.38 11.20
C GLU A 191 -2.77 -3.18 10.54
N GLN A 192 -2.00 -2.37 9.80
CA GLN A 192 -2.53 -1.24 9.04
C GLN A 192 -3.46 -1.67 7.90
N GLY A 193 -3.17 -2.80 7.24
CA GLY A 193 -4.05 -3.33 6.18
C GLY A 193 -5.34 -3.94 6.72
N GLU A 194 -5.23 -4.88 7.65
CA GLU A 194 -6.34 -5.76 8.08
C GLU A 194 -6.89 -5.47 9.48
N GLY A 195 -6.19 -4.68 10.33
CA GLY A 195 -6.44 -4.49 11.77
C GLY A 195 -5.62 -5.44 12.64
N LEU A 196 -5.61 -5.21 13.96
CA LEU A 196 -4.80 -5.96 14.93
C LEU A 196 -5.08 -7.47 14.96
N ASP A 197 -6.32 -7.85 14.71
CA ASP A 197 -6.75 -9.23 14.54
C ASP A 197 -8.14 -9.32 13.90
N HIS A 198 -8.61 -10.52 13.58
CA HIS A 198 -9.89 -10.72 12.89
C HIS A 198 -11.14 -10.24 13.68
N GLU A 199 -11.04 -10.00 14.97
CA GLU A 199 -12.10 -9.44 15.81
C GLU A 199 -11.91 -7.95 16.04
N ASN A 200 -10.65 -7.48 16.05
CA ASN A 200 -10.28 -6.11 16.29
C ASN A 200 -9.85 -5.41 14.97
N ILE A 201 -10.76 -4.62 14.44
CA ILE A 201 -10.59 -3.89 13.18
C ILE A 201 -9.68 -2.66 13.28
N PHE A 202 -9.30 -2.25 14.50
CA PHE A 202 -8.39 -1.14 14.73
C PHE A 202 -6.95 -1.61 14.53
N ASP A 203 -6.10 -0.75 13.96
CA ASP A 203 -4.71 -1.04 13.66
C ASP A 203 -3.73 -0.73 14.81
N GLY A 204 -4.21 -0.05 15.84
CA GLY A 204 -3.40 0.32 17.01
C GLY A 204 -2.86 1.75 16.97
N ASP A 205 -2.99 2.42 15.85
CA ASP A 205 -2.55 3.80 15.64
C ASP A 205 -3.66 4.82 15.90
N LYS A 206 -3.28 6.09 15.91
CA LYS A 206 -4.20 7.22 15.93
C LYS A 206 -4.41 7.73 14.51
N ASN A 207 -5.66 8.10 14.20
CA ASN A 207 -5.97 8.67 12.91
C ASN A 207 -5.08 9.88 12.59
N MET A 208 -4.48 9.86 11.41
CA MET A 208 -3.49 10.86 10.98
C MET A 208 -4.03 12.29 11.01
N PHE A 209 -5.28 12.50 10.63
CA PHE A 209 -5.93 13.83 10.56
C PHE A 209 -6.75 14.14 11.79
N HIS A 210 -7.15 13.12 12.56
CA HIS A 210 -8.00 13.20 13.75
C HIS A 210 -7.38 12.42 14.91
N PRO A 211 -6.31 12.94 15.56
CA PRO A 211 -5.56 12.18 16.59
C PRO A 211 -6.37 11.81 17.84
N GLU A 212 -7.58 12.35 17.98
CA GLU A 212 -8.55 11.97 19.03
C GLU A 212 -9.28 10.66 18.72
N ARG A 213 -9.16 10.12 17.49
CA ARG A 213 -9.78 8.87 17.04
C ARG A 213 -8.72 7.77 16.95
N GLU A 214 -9.15 6.53 17.28
CA GLU A 214 -8.39 5.35 16.88
C GLU A 214 -8.54 5.11 15.39
N GLU A 215 -7.53 4.60 14.73
CA GLU A 215 -7.56 4.28 13.31
C GLU A 215 -7.98 2.83 13.10
N VAL A 216 -8.66 2.56 12.00
CA VAL A 216 -9.04 1.19 11.59
C VAL A 216 -8.22 0.79 10.36
N GLY A 217 -8.02 -0.50 10.14
CA GLY A 217 -7.28 -1.00 8.98
C GLY A 217 -7.87 -0.51 7.64
N HIS A 218 -7.08 -0.51 6.58
CA HIS A 218 -7.40 0.08 5.26
C HIS A 218 -8.75 -0.36 4.71
N TYR A 219 -9.06 -1.66 4.78
CA TYR A 219 -10.37 -2.18 4.36
C TYR A 219 -11.53 -1.44 5.02
N PHE A 220 -11.42 -1.24 6.32
CA PHE A 220 -12.48 -0.62 7.13
C PHE A 220 -12.55 0.89 6.89
N ARG A 221 -11.42 1.58 6.62
CA ARG A 221 -11.41 2.99 6.20
C ARG A 221 -12.16 3.19 4.88
N PHE A 222 -11.94 2.33 3.89
CA PHE A 222 -12.70 2.40 2.65
C PHE A 222 -14.19 2.06 2.85
N LEU A 223 -14.51 1.18 3.80
CA LEU A 223 -15.89 0.87 4.14
C LEU A 223 -16.61 2.07 4.79
N GLU A 224 -15.89 2.92 5.57
CA GLU A 224 -16.43 4.17 6.11
C GLU A 224 -16.97 5.09 5.00
N ILE A 225 -16.25 5.20 3.88
CA ILE A 225 -16.67 6.03 2.74
C ILE A 225 -18.00 5.52 2.15
N LEU A 226 -18.15 4.21 1.91
CA LEU A 226 -19.41 3.65 1.41
C LEU A 226 -20.54 3.76 2.41
N ALA A 227 -20.25 3.63 3.71
CA ALA A 227 -21.23 3.74 4.78
C ALA A 227 -21.57 5.21 5.11
N CYS A 228 -20.80 6.19 4.63
CA CYS A 228 -20.88 7.60 5.00
C CYS A 228 -20.79 7.80 6.53
N ARG A 229 -19.94 7.03 7.21
CA ARG A 229 -19.88 6.97 8.66
C ARG A 229 -18.56 6.36 9.15
N ASN A 230 -17.98 6.96 10.19
CA ASN A 230 -16.76 6.47 10.81
C ASN A 230 -17.03 5.24 11.71
N PHE A 231 -16.03 4.38 11.83
CA PHE A 231 -15.96 3.42 12.91
C PHE A 231 -15.63 4.13 14.24
N GLN A 232 -16.06 3.53 15.35
CA GLN A 232 -15.73 3.99 16.70
C GLN A 232 -15.44 2.81 17.60
N ILE A 233 -14.78 3.05 18.74
CA ILE A 233 -14.46 2.01 19.71
C ILE A 233 -15.71 1.21 20.08
N GLY A 234 -15.60 -0.10 19.95
CA GLY A 234 -16.69 -1.07 20.18
C GLY A 234 -17.38 -1.53 18.90
N ASP A 235 -17.09 -0.91 17.76
CA ASP A 235 -17.51 -1.45 16.46
C ASP A 235 -16.63 -2.65 16.06
N THR A 236 -17.20 -3.50 15.22
CA THR A 236 -16.55 -4.70 14.68
C THR A 236 -16.82 -4.81 13.18
N ALA A 237 -16.11 -5.65 12.48
CA ALA A 237 -16.39 -5.96 11.06
C ALA A 237 -17.86 -6.37 10.83
N LYS A 238 -18.47 -7.06 11.79
CA LYS A 238 -19.86 -7.52 11.72
C LYS A 238 -20.88 -6.43 12.00
N SER A 239 -20.62 -5.54 12.95
CA SER A 239 -21.54 -4.45 13.31
C SER A 239 -21.56 -3.36 12.26
N GLY A 240 -20.44 -3.17 11.55
CA GLY A 240 -20.18 -2.01 10.71
C GLY A 240 -20.00 -0.72 11.52
N PRO A 241 -19.75 0.41 10.84
CA PRO A 241 -19.47 1.69 11.47
C PRO A 241 -20.70 2.30 12.15
N SER A 242 -20.55 2.79 13.39
CA SER A 242 -21.62 3.40 14.16
C SER A 242 -21.30 4.82 14.66
N GLY A 243 -20.10 5.34 14.37
CA GLY A 243 -19.62 6.64 14.79
C GLY A 243 -20.25 7.83 14.08
N GLU A 244 -19.51 8.90 13.91
CA GLU A 244 -19.96 10.13 13.29
C GLU A 244 -20.28 9.94 11.81
N LYS A 245 -21.34 10.61 11.34
CA LYS A 245 -21.71 10.60 9.92
C LYS A 245 -20.99 11.72 9.19
N PHE A 246 -20.57 11.45 7.98
CA PHE A 246 -20.06 12.46 7.06
C PHE A 246 -20.76 12.39 5.70
N ILE A 247 -20.50 13.39 4.87
CA ILE A 247 -21.17 13.54 3.57
C ILE A 247 -20.22 13.04 2.48
N VAL A 248 -20.70 12.12 1.67
CA VAL A 248 -20.04 11.71 0.42
C VAL A 248 -20.90 12.17 -0.75
N ASP A 249 -20.39 13.09 -1.55
CA ASP A 249 -21.03 13.58 -2.76
C ASP A 249 -20.27 13.08 -4.00
N TRP A 250 -20.78 12.04 -4.61
CA TRP A 250 -20.17 11.37 -5.77
C TRP A 250 -20.16 12.25 -7.04
N ASP A 251 -20.90 13.34 -7.08
CA ASP A 251 -20.92 14.29 -8.21
C ASP A 251 -19.84 15.37 -8.09
N GLN A 252 -19.19 15.49 -6.92
CA GLN A 252 -18.09 16.44 -6.70
C GLN A 252 -16.75 15.88 -7.17
N VAL A 253 -16.71 15.43 -8.41
CA VAL A 253 -15.51 14.91 -9.06
C VAL A 253 -15.24 15.58 -10.41
N HIS A 254 -13.98 15.67 -10.79
CA HIS A 254 -13.59 16.04 -12.13
C HIS A 254 -13.90 14.90 -13.11
N PRO A 255 -14.34 15.22 -14.35
CA PRO A 255 -14.58 14.19 -15.35
C PRO A 255 -13.26 13.51 -15.72
N MET A 256 -13.22 12.20 -15.54
CA MET A 256 -12.07 11.37 -15.87
C MET A 256 -12.57 10.09 -16.54
N ALA A 257 -11.94 9.67 -17.62
CA ALA A 257 -12.16 8.35 -18.20
C ALA A 257 -11.12 7.38 -17.62
N ALA A 258 -11.57 6.15 -17.30
CA ALA A 258 -10.73 5.13 -16.70
C ALA A 258 -9.53 4.75 -17.59
N ASN A 259 -8.43 4.35 -16.96
CA ASN A 259 -7.24 3.75 -17.59
C ASN A 259 -6.64 4.55 -18.74
N LYS A 260 -6.63 5.90 -18.66
CA LYS A 260 -6.08 6.75 -19.72
C LYS A 260 -4.57 6.70 -19.77
N GLU A 261 -4.06 6.42 -20.97
CA GLU A 261 -2.64 6.46 -21.28
C GLU A 261 -2.28 7.66 -22.19
N LYS A 262 -0.98 7.95 -22.32
CA LYS A 262 -0.49 9.03 -23.20
C LYS A 262 -1.02 8.93 -24.65
N LYS A 263 -1.19 7.71 -25.17
CA LYS A 263 -1.73 7.45 -26.50
C LYS A 263 -3.17 7.98 -26.68
N ASP A 264 -3.94 8.05 -25.61
CA ASP A 264 -5.34 8.49 -25.62
C ASP A 264 -5.49 10.02 -25.71
N TYR A 265 -4.38 10.77 -25.62
CA TYR A 265 -4.33 12.23 -25.71
C TYR A 265 -3.72 12.73 -27.02
N THR A 266 -3.55 11.86 -28.01
CA THR A 266 -2.98 12.24 -29.33
C THR A 266 -3.76 13.34 -30.04
N ASP A 267 -5.09 13.38 -29.83
CA ASP A 267 -5.97 14.40 -30.40
C ASP A 267 -6.05 15.68 -29.56
N ASN A 268 -5.29 15.75 -28.45
CA ASN A 268 -5.20 16.93 -27.59
C ASN A 268 -3.74 17.41 -27.47
N PRO A 269 -3.24 18.21 -28.46
CA PRO A 269 -1.85 18.63 -28.49
C PRO A 269 -1.41 19.41 -27.22
N ALA A 270 -2.33 20.13 -26.57
CA ALA A 270 -2.03 20.91 -25.37
C ALA A 270 -1.72 19.99 -24.16
N VAL A 271 -2.52 18.94 -23.97
CA VAL A 271 -2.30 17.93 -22.91
C VAL A 271 -1.04 17.13 -23.23
N LEU A 272 -0.87 16.68 -24.47
CA LEU A 272 0.30 15.91 -24.88
C LEU A 272 1.60 16.70 -24.67
N LYS A 273 1.59 18.01 -24.95
CA LYS A 273 2.74 18.89 -24.70
C LYS A 273 3.04 18.98 -23.21
N LYS A 274 2.04 19.14 -22.33
CA LYS A 274 2.22 19.18 -20.86
C LYS A 274 2.84 17.89 -20.35
N LEU A 275 2.30 16.73 -20.75
CA LEU A 275 2.82 15.41 -20.37
C LEU A 275 4.27 15.21 -20.84
N THR A 276 4.59 15.62 -22.05
CA THR A 276 5.95 15.52 -22.61
C THR A 276 6.93 16.41 -21.84
N THR A 277 6.54 17.65 -21.53
CA THR A 277 7.34 18.59 -20.75
C THR A 277 7.60 18.06 -19.34
N PHE A 278 6.57 17.59 -18.66
CA PHE A 278 6.70 17.00 -17.31
C PHE A 278 7.67 15.81 -17.31
N ASN A 279 7.51 14.86 -18.21
CA ASN A 279 8.39 13.70 -18.30
C ASN A 279 9.86 14.10 -18.57
N GLN A 280 10.09 15.14 -19.39
CA GLN A 280 11.43 15.64 -19.65
C GLN A 280 12.05 16.30 -18.42
N GLU A 281 11.29 17.17 -17.73
CA GLU A 281 11.74 17.85 -16.51
C GLU A 281 12.05 16.85 -15.39
N TYR A 282 11.21 15.83 -15.22
CA TYR A 282 11.44 14.76 -14.25
C TYR A 282 12.71 13.97 -14.57
N SER A 283 12.90 13.57 -15.83
CA SER A 283 14.10 12.86 -16.27
C SER A 283 15.37 13.69 -16.07
N ASP A 284 15.30 15.01 -16.33
CA ASP A 284 16.43 15.92 -16.14
C ASP A 284 16.75 16.12 -14.65
N MET A 285 15.73 16.12 -13.80
CA MET A 285 15.90 16.16 -12.35
C MET A 285 16.62 14.91 -11.83
N LEU A 286 16.21 13.72 -12.25
CA LEU A 286 16.86 12.45 -11.87
C LEU A 286 18.33 12.40 -12.32
N ARG A 287 18.65 12.88 -13.53
CA ARG A 287 20.03 12.93 -14.03
C ARG A 287 20.92 13.88 -13.22
N LYS A 288 20.37 14.98 -12.70
CA LYS A 288 21.10 15.94 -11.85
C LYS A 288 21.41 15.37 -10.47
N LYS A 289 20.57 14.50 -9.93
CA LYS A 289 20.83 13.83 -8.64
C LYS A 289 21.89 12.72 -8.73
N LYS A 290 22.18 12.19 -9.92
CA LYS A 290 23.22 11.17 -10.15
C LYS A 290 24.63 11.75 -10.35
N LYS A 291 24.80 13.08 -10.33
CA LYS A 291 26.08 13.80 -10.35
C LYS A 291 26.40 14.38 -8.98
#